data_47d5b78f3eedc7863948bc047e7ba06d
#
_entry.id   47d5b78f3eedc7863948bc047e7ba06d
#
_cell.length_a   1.000
_cell.length_b   1.000
_cell.length_c   1.000
_cell.angle_alpha   90.00
_cell.angle_beta   90.00
_cell.angle_gamma   90.00
#
_symmetry.space_group_name_H-M   'P 1'
#
loop_
_entity.id
_entity.type
_entity.pdbx_description
1 polymer ?
#
loop_
_entity_poly.entity_id
_entity_poly.type
_entity_poly.pdbx_seq_one_letter_code
_entity_poly.pdbx_strand_id
1 'polypeptide(L)'
;MHQTQPSLFGKLMTMFAGFALSGAVLAAPAAAPSATPQVEIKTSMGDIVVELDREKAPKSVDNFLAYVKSGFYKGTIFHRVIDGFMIQTGGFDEKLKQKKTNKAIPIESQNGLLNNKYTVAMARTGDPNSATSQFFINVENNDALNYPGRDGFGYTVFGKVIKGEDVVDKIKGVLVDDKGMFQNIPVIPIVIKSATILKTPIPPKQ
;
A
#
# COMPACT_ATOMS: atom_id res chain seq x y z
N MET A 1 23.78 -67.30 -74.51
CA MET A 1 22.40 -67.58 -75.01
C MET A 1 21.46 -67.38 -73.79
N HIS A 2 20.44 -66.53 -74.01
CA HIS A 2 19.16 -66.42 -73.28
C HIS A 2 19.19 -66.23 -71.75
N GLN A 3 18.91 -65.04 -71.32
CA GLN A 3 17.57 -64.48 -71.00
C GLN A 3 16.82 -65.35 -69.95
N THR A 4 16.43 -64.81 -68.82
CA THR A 4 15.30 -63.93 -68.61
C THR A 4 15.18 -63.49 -67.16
N GLN A 5 14.81 -62.28 -66.95
CA GLN A 5 14.17 -61.76 -65.70
C GLN A 5 12.83 -62.42 -65.44
N PRO A 6 12.21 -62.37 -64.23
CA PRO A 6 11.51 -61.17 -63.80
C PRO A 6 11.40 -60.90 -62.26
N SER A 7 11.13 -59.71 -62.01
CA SER A 7 10.07 -58.97 -61.29
C SER A 7 10.02 -59.12 -59.76
N LEU A 8 10.43 -58.15 -59.11
CA LEU A 8 9.66 -57.11 -58.43
C LEU A 8 8.36 -57.47 -57.74
N PHE A 9 8.33 -57.39 -56.44
CA PHE A 9 7.24 -56.70 -55.75
C PHE A 9 7.76 -56.17 -54.41
N GLY A 10 7.93 -54.88 -54.36
CA GLY A 10 8.29 -54.14 -53.15
C GLY A 10 7.11 -54.00 -52.21
N LYS A 11 7.32 -54.20 -50.96
CA LYS A 11 6.41 -53.75 -49.93
C LYS A 11 6.97 -52.46 -49.31
N LEU A 12 6.33 -51.36 -49.67
CA LEU A 12 6.52 -50.02 -49.10
C LEU A 12 5.95 -50.03 -47.67
N MET A 13 6.82 -49.97 -46.69
CA MET A 13 6.42 -49.85 -45.26
C MET A 13 6.53 -48.39 -44.89
N THR A 14 5.37 -47.73 -44.86
CA THR A 14 5.24 -46.30 -44.46
C THR A 14 5.40 -46.22 -42.93
N MET A 15 6.51 -45.70 -42.49
CA MET A 15 6.76 -45.36 -41.10
C MET A 15 6.15 -43.98 -40.80
N PHE A 16 5.01 -43.96 -40.08
CA PHE A 16 4.47 -42.72 -39.50
C PHE A 16 5.30 -42.34 -38.28
N ALA A 17 6.16 -41.35 -38.45
CA ALA A 17 6.83 -40.67 -37.32
C ALA A 17 5.83 -39.69 -36.69
N GLY A 18 5.28 -40.08 -35.55
CA GLY A 18 4.45 -39.20 -34.72
C GLY A 18 5.33 -38.11 -34.05
N PHE A 19 5.21 -36.89 -34.52
CA PHE A 19 5.79 -35.72 -33.86
C PHE A 19 4.90 -35.36 -32.66
N ALA A 20 5.33 -35.74 -31.44
CA ALA A 20 4.73 -35.26 -30.21
C ALA A 20 5.21 -33.80 -29.98
N LEU A 21 4.37 -32.82 -30.28
CA LEU A 21 4.57 -31.43 -29.87
C LEU A 21 4.42 -31.34 -28.34
N SER A 22 5.53 -31.40 -27.62
CA SER A 22 5.55 -31.02 -26.21
C SER A 22 5.43 -29.49 -26.11
N GLY A 23 4.22 -29.01 -25.87
CA GLY A 23 3.96 -27.60 -25.57
C GLY A 23 4.61 -27.23 -24.26
N ALA A 24 5.76 -26.56 -24.29
CA ALA A 24 6.33 -25.92 -23.11
C ALA A 24 5.41 -24.74 -22.72
N VAL A 25 4.68 -24.91 -21.63
CA VAL A 25 3.97 -23.80 -20.99
C VAL A 25 5.03 -22.86 -20.43
N LEU A 26 5.34 -21.80 -21.14
CA LEU A 26 6.13 -20.71 -20.63
C LEU A 26 5.35 -20.06 -19.49
N ALA A 27 5.73 -20.37 -18.25
CA ALA A 27 5.24 -19.63 -17.09
C ALA A 27 5.62 -18.16 -17.28
N ALA A 28 4.61 -17.29 -17.33
CA ALA A 28 4.84 -15.84 -17.36
C ALA A 28 5.70 -15.46 -16.16
N PRO A 29 6.75 -14.63 -16.34
CA PRO A 29 7.56 -14.18 -15.22
C PRO A 29 6.67 -13.46 -14.21
N ALA A 30 6.81 -13.83 -12.92
CA ALA A 30 6.15 -13.12 -11.83
C ALA A 30 6.50 -11.63 -11.96
N ALA A 31 5.48 -10.77 -12.06
CA ALA A 31 5.67 -9.34 -12.18
C ALA A 31 6.58 -8.86 -11.03
N ALA A 32 7.66 -8.16 -11.38
CA ALA A 32 8.52 -7.51 -10.40
C ALA A 32 7.67 -6.61 -9.50
N PRO A 33 7.98 -6.48 -8.18
CA PRO A 33 7.24 -5.59 -7.31
C PRO A 33 7.18 -4.19 -7.93
N SER A 34 5.96 -3.66 -8.10
CA SER A 34 5.78 -2.30 -8.62
C SER A 34 6.61 -1.31 -7.79
N ALA A 35 7.34 -0.41 -8.44
CA ALA A 35 8.06 0.67 -7.77
C ALA A 35 7.10 1.57 -6.99
N THR A 36 5.83 1.61 -7.37
CA THR A 36 4.72 2.34 -6.75
C THR A 36 3.61 1.38 -6.30
N PRO A 37 3.79 0.67 -5.18
CA PRO A 37 2.74 -0.23 -4.68
C PRO A 37 1.51 0.56 -4.25
N GLN A 38 0.33 -0.02 -4.49
CA GLN A 38 -0.94 0.57 -4.07
C GLN A 38 -1.61 -0.30 -3.01
N VAL A 39 -2.19 0.35 -2.01
CA VAL A 39 -2.89 -0.31 -0.89
C VAL A 39 -4.32 0.22 -0.80
N GLU A 40 -5.28 -0.70 -0.83
CA GLU A 40 -6.68 -0.41 -0.52
C GLU A 40 -6.90 -0.51 0.98
N ILE A 41 -7.41 0.55 1.58
CA ILE A 41 -7.79 0.64 3.00
C ILE A 41 -9.31 0.73 3.07
N LYS A 42 -9.97 -0.35 3.47
CA LYS A 42 -11.42 -0.39 3.67
C LYS A 42 -11.77 0.11 5.04
N THR A 43 -12.53 1.18 5.12
CA THR A 43 -12.99 1.76 6.39
C THR A 43 -14.48 1.56 6.61
N SER A 44 -14.97 1.91 7.79
CA SER A 44 -16.42 1.95 8.07
C SER A 44 -17.14 3.06 7.32
N MET A 45 -16.41 4.04 6.75
CA MET A 45 -16.96 5.18 6.01
C MET A 45 -16.73 5.12 4.50
N GLY A 46 -16.06 4.07 4.00
CA GLY A 46 -15.74 3.86 2.58
C GLY A 46 -14.29 3.42 2.38
N ASP A 47 -13.94 3.24 1.11
CA ASP A 47 -12.64 2.70 0.71
C ASP A 47 -11.73 3.83 0.24
N ILE A 48 -10.46 3.77 0.68
CA ILE A 48 -9.39 4.70 0.32
C ILE A 48 -8.29 3.88 -0.37
N VAL A 49 -7.77 4.33 -1.50
CA VAL A 49 -6.59 3.73 -2.12
C VAL A 49 -5.43 4.70 -2.03
N VAL A 50 -4.32 4.23 -1.47
CA VAL A 50 -3.07 4.98 -1.36
C VAL A 50 -2.02 4.39 -2.30
N GLU A 51 -1.35 5.25 -3.04
CA GLU A 51 -0.18 4.94 -3.84
C GLU A 51 1.07 5.31 -3.04
N LEU A 52 2.02 4.38 -2.96
CA LEU A 52 3.20 4.50 -2.10
C LEU A 52 4.44 4.82 -2.94
N ASP A 53 5.21 5.81 -2.52
CA ASP A 53 6.44 6.22 -3.19
C ASP A 53 7.66 5.52 -2.55
N ARG A 54 7.95 4.30 -3.03
CA ARG A 54 9.06 3.50 -2.53
C ARG A 54 10.43 4.04 -2.94
N GLU A 55 10.49 4.80 -4.01
CA GLU A 55 11.74 5.42 -4.46
C GLU A 55 12.18 6.51 -3.48
N LYS A 56 11.23 7.34 -3.03
CA LYS A 56 11.48 8.48 -2.14
C LYS A 56 11.48 8.12 -0.66
N ALA A 57 10.73 7.10 -0.24
CA ALA A 57 10.58 6.71 1.15
C ALA A 57 10.64 5.17 1.35
N PRO A 58 11.75 4.50 0.97
CA PRO A 58 11.81 3.04 0.95
C PRO A 58 11.56 2.40 2.31
N LYS A 59 12.11 2.93 3.40
CA LYS A 59 11.95 2.36 4.75
C LYS A 59 10.52 2.55 5.27
N SER A 60 9.94 3.71 5.05
CA SER A 60 8.56 4.02 5.44
C SER A 60 7.56 3.17 4.69
N VAL A 61 7.76 2.99 3.37
CA VAL A 61 6.91 2.13 2.53
C VAL A 61 7.06 0.66 2.94
N ASP A 62 8.28 0.16 3.12
CA ASP A 62 8.49 -1.24 3.52
C ASP A 62 7.89 -1.54 4.90
N ASN A 63 8.03 -0.62 5.86
CA ASN A 63 7.40 -0.71 7.17
C ASN A 63 5.88 -0.74 7.07
N PHE A 64 5.27 0.19 6.33
CA PHE A 64 3.83 0.23 6.12
C PHE A 64 3.32 -1.07 5.47
N LEU A 65 3.98 -1.55 4.41
CA LEU A 65 3.64 -2.79 3.72
C LEU A 65 3.80 -4.03 4.62
N ALA A 66 4.76 -4.04 5.54
CA ALA A 66 4.91 -5.12 6.51
C ALA A 66 3.69 -5.19 7.45
N TYR A 67 3.19 -4.06 7.93
CA TYR A 67 1.96 -3.99 8.73
C TYR A 67 0.71 -4.37 7.91
N VAL A 68 0.63 -3.96 6.64
CA VAL A 68 -0.47 -4.37 5.74
C VAL A 68 -0.47 -5.89 5.56
N LYS A 69 0.67 -6.48 5.23
CA LYS A 69 0.82 -7.94 5.00
C LYS A 69 0.47 -8.77 6.24
N SER A 70 0.79 -8.27 7.43
CA SER A 70 0.45 -8.95 8.69
C SER A 70 -1.00 -8.78 9.13
N GLY A 71 -1.81 -7.99 8.39
CA GLY A 71 -3.19 -7.68 8.78
C GLY A 71 -3.29 -6.76 10.00
N PHE A 72 -2.20 -6.11 10.38
CA PHE A 72 -2.11 -5.30 11.60
C PHE A 72 -3.17 -4.21 11.67
N TYR A 73 -3.46 -3.53 10.56
CA TYR A 73 -4.37 -2.40 10.53
C TYR A 73 -5.84 -2.77 10.71
N LYS A 74 -6.21 -4.05 10.53
CA LYS A 74 -7.58 -4.50 10.78
C LYS A 74 -7.98 -4.25 12.25
N GLY A 75 -9.11 -3.55 12.45
CA GLY A 75 -9.63 -3.17 13.76
C GLY A 75 -8.94 -1.96 14.39
N THR A 76 -8.02 -1.28 13.69
CA THR A 76 -7.53 0.03 14.14
C THR A 76 -8.52 1.13 13.77
N ILE A 77 -8.51 2.22 14.54
CA ILE A 77 -9.41 3.35 14.37
C ILE A 77 -8.66 4.61 13.94
N PHE A 78 -9.36 5.55 13.33
CA PHE A 78 -8.92 6.93 13.28
C PHE A 78 -9.11 7.54 14.66
N HIS A 79 -8.05 7.62 15.42
CA HIS A 79 -8.07 8.03 16.83
C HIS A 79 -7.81 9.53 17.04
N ARG A 80 -7.49 10.26 15.96
CA ARG A 80 -7.33 11.72 15.98
C ARG A 80 -7.73 12.29 14.63
N VAL A 81 -8.72 13.18 14.64
CA VAL A 81 -9.25 13.83 13.43
C VAL A 81 -9.32 15.32 13.69
N ILE A 82 -8.62 16.10 12.90
CA ILE A 82 -8.64 17.57 12.97
C ILE A 82 -8.92 18.11 11.58
N ASP A 83 -10.12 18.68 11.39
CA ASP A 83 -10.46 19.36 10.15
C ASP A 83 -9.50 20.55 9.91
N GLY A 84 -9.14 20.78 8.65
CA GLY A 84 -8.13 21.77 8.29
C GLY A 84 -6.69 21.37 8.64
N PHE A 85 -6.44 20.10 9.07
CA PHE A 85 -5.10 19.62 9.37
C PHE A 85 -4.86 18.19 8.85
N MET A 86 -5.24 17.15 9.62
CA MET A 86 -4.98 15.75 9.24
C MET A 86 -5.96 14.78 9.94
N ILE A 87 -6.02 13.56 9.44
CA ILE A 87 -6.68 12.41 10.06
C ILE A 87 -5.64 11.33 10.34
N GLN A 88 -5.51 10.89 11.61
CA GLN A 88 -4.45 9.97 12.08
C GLN A 88 -5.02 8.63 12.53
N THR A 89 -4.33 7.55 12.18
CA THR A 89 -4.75 6.17 12.42
C THR A 89 -3.57 5.21 12.62
N GLY A 90 -3.84 3.91 12.72
CA GLY A 90 -2.85 2.85 12.64
C GLY A 90 -2.18 2.49 13.97
N GLY A 91 -2.70 2.96 15.11
CA GLY A 91 -2.07 2.68 16.41
C GLY A 91 -2.98 2.02 17.45
N PHE A 92 -4.28 2.32 17.45
CA PHE A 92 -5.19 1.98 18.52
C PHE A 92 -6.41 1.23 17.99
N ASP A 93 -6.94 0.33 18.80
CA ASP A 93 -8.22 -0.34 18.55
C ASP A 93 -9.42 0.49 19.07
N GLU A 94 -10.65 -0.01 18.87
CA GLU A 94 -11.90 0.65 19.31
C GLU A 94 -11.99 0.86 20.83
N LYS A 95 -11.19 0.09 21.61
CA LYS A 95 -11.10 0.25 23.08
C LYS A 95 -10.00 1.22 23.49
N LEU A 96 -9.39 1.91 22.51
CA LEU A 96 -8.24 2.82 22.68
C LEU A 96 -7.00 2.11 23.23
N LYS A 97 -6.91 0.80 23.06
CA LYS A 97 -5.72 0.04 23.41
C LYS A 97 -4.72 0.11 22.28
N GLN A 98 -3.49 0.50 22.60
CA GLN A 98 -2.41 0.51 21.63
C GLN A 98 -2.04 -0.91 21.21
N LYS A 99 -1.95 -1.17 19.91
CA LYS A 99 -1.49 -2.44 19.37
C LYS A 99 0.03 -2.53 19.46
N LYS A 100 0.55 -3.74 19.73
CA LYS A 100 2.00 -3.98 19.82
C LYS A 100 2.65 -3.79 18.46
N THR A 101 3.62 -2.87 18.37
CA THR A 101 4.31 -2.51 17.13
C THR A 101 5.63 -3.26 16.93
N ASN A 102 6.16 -3.23 15.72
CA ASN A 102 7.54 -3.57 15.40
C ASN A 102 8.47 -2.46 15.91
N LYS A 103 9.81 -2.65 15.72
CA LYS A 103 10.80 -1.62 16.00
C LYS A 103 10.53 -0.36 15.17
N ALA A 104 10.89 0.78 15.73
CA ALA A 104 10.81 2.07 15.04
C ALA A 104 11.78 2.12 13.85
N ILE A 105 11.46 2.99 12.89
CA ILE A 105 12.25 3.21 11.67
C ILE A 105 12.90 4.59 11.67
N PRO A 106 14.05 4.76 10.99
CA PRO A 106 14.65 6.06 10.78
C PRO A 106 13.74 6.99 9.96
N ILE A 107 13.85 8.29 10.23
CA ILE A 107 13.13 9.32 9.48
C ILE A 107 13.65 9.43 8.03
N GLU A 108 12.73 9.71 7.08
CA GLU A 108 13.05 9.94 5.66
C GLU A 108 12.42 11.25 5.15
N SER A 109 12.23 12.24 6.00
CA SER A 109 11.52 13.50 5.68
C SER A 109 12.27 14.40 4.68
N GLN A 110 13.57 14.19 4.48
CA GLN A 110 14.38 14.93 3.50
C GLN A 110 14.27 14.37 2.07
N ASN A 111 13.18 13.71 1.77
CA ASN A 111 12.98 13.00 0.49
C ASN A 111 12.38 13.88 -0.62
N GLY A 112 12.13 15.16 -0.34
CA GLY A 112 11.57 16.13 -1.30
C GLY A 112 10.05 16.03 -1.47
N LEU A 113 9.37 15.12 -0.78
CA LEU A 113 7.91 15.06 -0.78
C LEU A 113 7.34 16.02 0.26
N LEU A 114 6.25 16.70 -0.10
CA LEU A 114 5.60 17.70 0.75
C LEU A 114 4.33 17.15 1.39
N ASN A 115 4.00 17.65 2.58
CA ASN A 115 2.77 17.33 3.31
C ASN A 115 1.56 18.08 2.71
N ASN A 116 1.35 17.92 1.41
CA ASN A 116 0.22 18.49 0.69
C ASN A 116 -1.07 17.72 0.99
N LYS A 117 -2.21 18.33 0.72
CA LYS A 117 -3.52 17.68 0.84
C LYS A 117 -3.54 16.31 0.17
N TYR A 118 -4.12 15.33 0.84
CA TYR A 118 -4.22 13.91 0.47
C TYR A 118 -2.91 13.13 0.43
N THR A 119 -1.77 13.69 0.85
CA THR A 119 -0.55 12.90 1.07
C THR A 119 -0.64 12.12 2.38
N VAL A 120 0.09 11.00 2.41
CA VAL A 120 0.15 10.09 3.55
C VAL A 120 1.54 10.18 4.17
N ALA A 121 1.60 10.45 5.48
CA ALA A 121 2.86 10.63 6.20
C ALA A 121 2.93 9.81 7.48
N MET A 122 4.15 9.46 7.89
CA MET A 122 4.40 8.72 9.14
C MET A 122 4.20 9.62 10.36
N ALA A 123 3.37 9.17 11.30
CA ALA A 123 3.30 9.78 12.62
C ALA A 123 4.50 9.32 13.48
N ARG A 124 4.96 10.21 14.36
CA ARG A 124 6.08 9.98 15.27
C ARG A 124 5.91 10.78 16.58
N THR A 125 6.73 10.48 17.57
CA THR A 125 6.85 11.28 18.79
C THR A 125 7.83 12.47 18.54
N GLY A 126 8.29 13.12 19.59
CA GLY A 126 9.35 14.13 19.49
C GLY A 126 10.69 13.57 18.99
N ASP A 127 10.94 12.27 19.15
CA ASP A 127 12.11 11.61 18.53
C ASP A 127 11.84 11.40 17.02
N PRO A 128 12.69 11.94 16.14
CA PRO A 128 12.52 11.79 14.70
C PRO A 128 12.54 10.33 14.21
N ASN A 129 13.22 9.44 14.93
CA ASN A 129 13.36 8.03 14.59
C ASN A 129 12.40 7.11 15.37
N SER A 130 11.25 7.62 15.79
CA SER A 130 10.26 6.88 16.59
C SER A 130 9.06 6.37 15.81
N ALA A 131 8.99 6.59 14.50
CA ALA A 131 7.87 6.15 13.69
C ALA A 131 7.74 4.61 13.68
N THR A 132 6.50 4.11 13.88
CA THR A 132 6.21 2.66 13.87
C THR A 132 5.05 2.35 12.92
N SER A 133 3.82 2.15 13.44
CA SER A 133 2.65 1.76 12.64
C SER A 133 1.73 2.93 12.31
N GLN A 134 1.77 4.01 13.10
CA GLN A 134 0.84 5.11 12.94
C GLN A 134 1.19 5.98 11.73
N PHE A 135 0.17 6.39 11.01
CA PHE A 135 0.26 7.31 9.89
C PHE A 135 -0.91 8.29 9.91
N PHE A 136 -0.77 9.37 9.15
CA PHE A 136 -1.85 10.33 8.95
C PHE A 136 -2.02 10.66 7.46
N ILE A 137 -3.22 11.10 7.11
CA ILE A 137 -3.53 11.65 5.80
C ILE A 137 -3.74 13.15 6.00
N ASN A 138 -3.00 13.95 5.26
CA ASN A 138 -3.16 15.40 5.26
C ASN A 138 -4.49 15.77 4.60
N VAL A 139 -5.31 16.60 5.25
CA VAL A 139 -6.58 17.07 4.69
C VAL A 139 -6.51 18.52 4.22
N GLU A 140 -5.36 19.16 4.42
CA GLU A 140 -4.95 20.46 3.87
C GLU A 140 -3.44 20.43 3.55
N ASN A 141 -2.93 21.51 2.93
CA ASN A 141 -1.50 21.69 2.73
C ASN A 141 -0.85 22.11 4.06
N ASN A 142 -0.04 21.22 4.62
CA ASN A 142 0.57 21.38 5.93
C ASN A 142 2.06 21.71 5.81
N ASP A 143 2.39 22.88 5.27
CA ASP A 143 3.78 23.28 5.00
C ASP A 143 4.68 23.25 6.26
N ALA A 144 4.10 23.51 7.43
CA ALA A 144 4.82 23.44 8.70
C ALA A 144 5.30 22.02 9.08
N LEU A 145 4.79 20.98 8.42
CA LEU A 145 5.20 19.59 8.58
C LEU A 145 6.32 19.16 7.61
N ASN A 146 6.60 19.99 6.59
CA ASN A 146 7.68 19.72 5.64
C ASN A 146 9.04 19.85 6.30
N TYR A 147 10.04 19.09 5.84
CA TYR A 147 11.41 19.28 6.29
C TYR A 147 11.89 20.71 5.97
N PRO A 148 12.59 21.40 6.92
CA PRO A 148 12.97 20.93 8.25
C PRO A 148 11.86 21.01 9.31
N GLY A 149 10.68 21.55 8.99
CA GLY A 149 9.57 21.73 9.91
C GLY A 149 9.92 22.69 11.06
N ARG A 150 9.07 22.71 12.10
CA ARG A 150 9.28 23.53 13.29
C ARG A 150 10.28 22.91 14.28
N ASP A 151 10.49 21.61 14.20
CA ASP A 151 11.34 20.83 15.10
C ASP A 151 12.70 20.45 14.51
N GLY A 152 13.00 20.91 13.29
CA GLY A 152 14.24 20.60 12.57
C GLY A 152 14.19 19.30 11.76
N PHE A 153 13.09 18.52 11.83
CA PHE A 153 12.99 17.20 11.24
C PHE A 153 11.82 17.03 10.25
N GLY A 154 10.68 17.65 10.50
CA GLY A 154 9.46 17.48 9.71
C GLY A 154 8.88 16.06 9.80
N TYR A 155 7.99 15.72 8.86
CA TYR A 155 7.29 14.42 8.81
C TYR A 155 7.48 13.76 7.45
N THR A 156 7.78 12.46 7.44
CA THR A 156 8.04 11.70 6.23
C THR A 156 6.77 11.42 5.46
N VAL A 157 6.57 12.09 4.34
CA VAL A 157 5.58 11.69 3.35
C VAL A 157 6.08 10.46 2.61
N PHE A 158 5.25 9.42 2.46
CA PHE A 158 5.60 8.16 1.81
C PHE A 158 4.58 7.67 0.78
N GLY A 159 3.53 8.47 0.52
CA GLY A 159 2.51 8.15 -0.46
C GLY A 159 1.42 9.22 -0.55
N LYS A 160 0.41 8.93 -1.35
CA LYS A 160 -0.75 9.81 -1.56
C LYS A 160 -2.02 9.00 -1.78
N VAL A 161 -3.15 9.57 -1.44
CA VAL A 161 -4.47 9.05 -1.80
C VAL A 161 -4.69 9.26 -3.30
N ILE A 162 -5.06 8.19 -4.01
CA ILE A 162 -5.38 8.22 -5.45
C ILE A 162 -6.85 7.89 -5.74
N LYS A 163 -7.57 7.39 -4.72
CA LYS A 163 -9.01 7.12 -4.76
C LYS A 163 -9.59 7.21 -3.35
N GLY A 164 -10.81 7.75 -3.23
CA GLY A 164 -11.48 7.89 -1.93
C GLY A 164 -11.14 9.20 -1.21
N GLU A 165 -10.76 10.26 -1.94
CA GLU A 165 -10.58 11.60 -1.40
C GLU A 165 -11.87 12.11 -0.75
N ASP A 166 -13.04 11.78 -1.34
CA ASP A 166 -14.36 12.06 -0.75
C ASP A 166 -14.59 11.33 0.58
N VAL A 167 -14.02 10.12 0.73
CA VAL A 167 -14.05 9.38 2.01
C VAL A 167 -13.17 10.07 3.04
N VAL A 168 -11.97 10.54 2.65
CA VAL A 168 -11.08 11.33 3.50
C VAL A 168 -11.80 12.62 3.96
N ASP A 169 -12.47 13.33 3.05
CA ASP A 169 -13.22 14.55 3.36
C ASP A 169 -14.45 14.28 4.24
N LYS A 170 -15.11 13.12 4.11
CA LYS A 170 -16.16 12.69 5.05
C LYS A 170 -15.60 12.42 6.44
N ILE A 171 -14.44 11.75 6.53
CA ILE A 171 -13.80 11.45 7.81
C ILE A 171 -13.39 12.74 8.53
N LYS A 172 -12.78 13.70 7.84
CA LYS A 172 -12.35 14.96 8.48
C LYS A 172 -13.50 15.78 9.07
N GLY A 173 -14.70 15.65 8.52
CA GLY A 173 -15.90 16.38 8.94
C GLY A 173 -16.73 15.73 10.02
N VAL A 174 -16.30 14.62 10.63
CA VAL A 174 -17.06 13.96 11.68
C VAL A 174 -16.99 14.72 13.00
N LEU A 175 -17.98 14.52 13.85
CA LEU A 175 -17.95 15.04 15.21
C LEU A 175 -16.86 14.37 16.01
N VAL A 176 -16.06 15.16 16.70
CA VAL A 176 -14.97 14.71 17.57
C VAL A 176 -15.19 15.21 18.99
N ASP A 177 -14.60 14.50 19.95
CA ASP A 177 -14.60 14.85 21.36
C ASP A 177 -13.25 14.42 21.99
N ASP A 178 -12.99 14.87 23.21
CA ASP A 178 -11.82 14.47 23.97
C ASP A 178 -12.19 13.28 24.88
N LYS A 179 -11.31 12.25 24.92
CA LYS A 179 -11.53 11.07 25.76
C LYS A 179 -10.25 10.67 26.50
N GLY A 180 -10.17 11.00 27.77
CA GLY A 180 -8.98 10.77 28.59
C GLY A 180 -7.79 11.55 28.05
N MET A 181 -6.74 10.83 27.61
CA MET A 181 -5.55 11.45 27.02
C MET A 181 -5.69 11.70 25.48
N PHE A 182 -6.77 11.23 24.88
CA PHE A 182 -7.00 11.39 23.45
C PHE A 182 -7.81 12.66 23.17
N GLN A 183 -7.27 13.50 22.31
CA GLN A 183 -7.94 14.71 21.84
C GLN A 183 -8.43 14.53 20.41
N ASN A 184 -9.57 15.14 20.09
CA ASN A 184 -10.17 15.11 18.75
C ASN A 184 -10.44 13.68 18.25
N ILE A 185 -10.90 12.79 19.12
CA ILE A 185 -11.29 11.42 18.72
C ILE A 185 -12.71 11.44 18.14
N PRO A 186 -12.99 10.76 17.00
CA PRO A 186 -14.34 10.63 16.50
C PRO A 186 -15.31 10.06 17.53
N VAL A 187 -16.44 10.71 17.76
CA VAL A 187 -17.50 10.28 18.70
C VAL A 187 -18.01 8.88 18.33
N ILE A 188 -18.17 8.63 17.03
CA ILE A 188 -18.44 7.30 16.49
C ILE A 188 -17.14 6.76 15.89
N PRO A 189 -16.61 5.63 16.40
CA PRO A 189 -15.34 5.08 15.92
C PRO A 189 -15.34 4.82 14.41
N ILE A 190 -14.33 5.30 13.74
CA ILE A 190 -14.09 5.02 12.32
C ILE A 190 -13.03 3.93 12.25
N VAL A 191 -13.45 2.74 11.81
CA VAL A 191 -12.66 1.51 11.90
C VAL A 191 -12.08 1.15 10.54
N ILE A 192 -10.81 0.78 10.49
CA ILE A 192 -10.19 0.11 9.35
C ILE A 192 -10.61 -1.37 9.37
N LYS A 193 -11.43 -1.77 8.40
CA LYS A 193 -11.92 -3.15 8.24
C LYS A 193 -10.84 -4.07 7.64
N SER A 194 -10.06 -3.53 6.70
CA SER A 194 -8.91 -4.23 6.10
C SER A 194 -7.96 -3.24 5.42
N ALA A 195 -6.70 -3.64 5.26
CA ALA A 195 -5.75 -2.99 4.37
C ALA A 195 -5.10 -4.08 3.50
N THR A 196 -5.08 -3.90 2.17
CA THR A 196 -4.66 -4.94 1.22
C THR A 196 -3.84 -4.33 0.09
N ILE A 197 -2.70 -4.95 -0.23
CA ILE A 197 -1.90 -4.55 -1.39
C ILE A 197 -2.64 -4.96 -2.66
N LEU A 198 -2.86 -4.01 -3.57
CA LEU A 198 -3.53 -4.29 -4.84
C LEU A 198 -2.59 -5.09 -5.76
N LYS A 199 -3.09 -6.21 -6.29
CA LYS A 199 -2.37 -7.04 -7.29
C LYS A 199 -2.29 -6.34 -8.65
N THR A 200 -3.35 -5.61 -9.00
CA THR A 200 -3.45 -4.83 -10.23
C THR A 200 -3.59 -3.37 -9.83
N PRO A 201 -2.59 -2.52 -10.13
CA PRO A 201 -2.67 -1.10 -9.84
C PRO A 201 -3.86 -0.42 -10.53
N ILE A 202 -4.48 0.53 -9.83
CA ILE A 202 -5.49 1.41 -10.42
C ILE A 202 -4.73 2.53 -11.16
N PRO A 203 -5.11 2.88 -12.40
CA PRO A 203 -4.51 4.02 -13.08
C PRO A 203 -4.75 5.31 -12.28
N PRO A 204 -3.77 6.23 -12.25
CA PRO A 204 -3.97 7.55 -11.64
C PRO A 204 -5.14 8.28 -12.32
N LYS A 205 -5.86 9.11 -11.53
CA LYS A 205 -6.88 10.01 -12.11
C LYS A 205 -6.19 10.94 -13.11
N GLN A 206 -6.73 10.99 -14.32
CA GLN A 206 -6.37 12.00 -15.33
C GLN A 206 -6.86 13.37 -14.91
#